data_a1a546d1af77c90289fa0c6d5006894c
#
_entry.id   a1a546d1af77c90289fa0c6d5006894c
#
_cell.length_a   1.000
_cell.length_b   1.000
_cell.length_c   1.000
_cell.angle_alpha   90.00
_cell.angle_beta   90.00
_cell.angle_gamma   90.00
#
_symmetry.space_group_name_H-M   'P 1'
#
loop_
_entity.id
_entity.type
_entity.pdbx_description
1 polymer ?
#
loop_
_entity_poly.entity_id
_entity_poly.type
_entity_poly.pdbx_seq_one_letter_code
_entity_poly.pdbx_strand_id
1 'polypeptide(L)'
;MLDRILTPQVVADLAEKMVLVSGPRQSGKTTMARAILGRRHRAFAGRYLNWDDDEARTRVLRREFRRDGLVVFDELHKFSRWRNFLKGLYDENRGRTQILVTGSARLDLYRRGGDSLQGRYHHLRLHPLSLKEAGCALADLMALGPFPEPLLAGSLTRARRWSRQYRSRLVREDVASLERVDELGALEQLSVRLPALVGSPLSLNALREDLQVAHRTVERWTDILERLLFVFRLPPFGPARIKAVKKSRKHYLFDWTAVPEDGPRFENLVGFHLLKECHFQEDVAGLDAELRFFRDVEGREVDFVQMVGGKPVRFVECKLAETKIAPSLLYLRRKFPAVEAVQVLARAGVDRAGELGVRLVSADRFLGELAL
;
A
#
# COMPACT_ATOMS: atom_id res chain seq x y z
N MET A 1 14.73 12.75 -10.42
CA MET A 1 13.34 12.49 -9.96
C MET A 1 13.13 10.99 -10.08
N LEU A 2 12.63 10.32 -9.06
CA LEU A 2 12.40 8.88 -9.13
C LEU A 2 11.27 8.58 -10.11
N ASP A 3 11.51 7.68 -11.05
CA ASP A 3 10.46 7.21 -11.96
C ASP A 3 9.56 6.22 -11.21
N ARG A 4 8.25 6.50 -11.27
CA ARG A 4 7.25 5.64 -10.64
C ARG A 4 6.69 4.67 -11.66
N ILE A 5 6.64 3.40 -11.30
CA ILE A 5 6.15 2.32 -12.16
C ILE A 5 4.72 2.59 -12.65
N LEU A 6 3.92 3.26 -11.81
CA LEU A 6 2.53 3.61 -12.14
C LEU A 6 2.41 4.76 -13.17
N THR A 7 3.47 5.56 -13.39
CA THR A 7 3.40 6.77 -14.25
C THR A 7 2.95 6.47 -15.69
N PRO A 8 3.46 5.43 -16.39
CA PRO A 8 3.01 5.11 -17.74
C PRO A 8 1.51 4.83 -17.81
N GLN A 9 0.98 4.07 -16.83
CA GLN A 9 -0.45 3.75 -16.78
C GLN A 9 -1.30 4.99 -16.52
N VAL A 10 -0.92 5.85 -15.58
CA VAL A 10 -1.60 7.13 -15.35
C VAL A 10 -1.69 7.95 -16.64
N VAL A 11 -0.59 8.00 -17.40
CA VAL A 11 -0.54 8.75 -18.68
C VAL A 11 -1.45 8.13 -19.74
N ALA A 12 -1.49 6.81 -19.83
CA ALA A 12 -2.35 6.08 -20.76
C ALA A 12 -3.84 6.30 -20.42
N ASP A 13 -4.20 6.09 -19.15
CA ASP A 13 -5.59 6.21 -18.69
C ASP A 13 -6.15 7.63 -18.82
N LEU A 14 -5.29 8.66 -18.68
CA LEU A 14 -5.68 10.06 -18.88
C LEU A 14 -6.14 10.37 -20.32
N ALA A 15 -5.81 9.53 -21.30
CA ALA A 15 -6.32 9.67 -22.66
C ALA A 15 -7.80 9.23 -22.79
N GLU A 16 -8.28 8.39 -21.87
CA GLU A 16 -9.61 7.81 -21.93
C GLU A 16 -10.58 8.44 -20.93
N LYS A 17 -10.14 8.57 -19.68
CA LYS A 17 -10.98 9.01 -18.55
C LYS A 17 -10.20 9.88 -17.57
N MET A 18 -10.91 10.38 -16.56
CA MET A 18 -10.24 10.96 -15.39
C MET A 18 -9.42 9.88 -14.67
N VAL A 19 -8.31 10.28 -14.07
CA VAL A 19 -7.52 9.38 -13.24
C VAL A 19 -7.50 9.89 -11.80
N LEU A 20 -7.89 9.03 -10.87
CA LEU A 20 -7.82 9.26 -9.44
C LEU A 20 -6.65 8.45 -8.88
N VAL A 21 -5.69 9.12 -8.25
CA VAL A 21 -4.54 8.46 -7.62
C VAL A 21 -4.63 8.61 -6.11
N SER A 22 -4.88 7.51 -5.43
CA SER A 22 -4.84 7.44 -3.97
C SER A 22 -3.54 6.81 -3.46
N GLY A 23 -3.32 6.88 -2.15
CA GLY A 23 -2.19 6.22 -1.50
C GLY A 23 -1.79 6.89 -0.20
N PRO A 24 -0.84 6.32 0.57
CA PRO A 24 -0.40 6.87 1.84
C PRO A 24 0.06 8.33 1.70
N ARG A 25 -0.05 9.10 2.77
CA ARG A 25 0.60 10.41 2.82
C ARG A 25 2.09 10.26 2.53
N GLN A 26 2.70 11.26 1.89
CA GLN A 26 4.13 11.30 1.58
C GLN A 26 4.64 10.16 0.67
N SER A 27 3.76 9.40 0.00
CA SER A 27 4.17 8.38 -1.00
C SER A 27 4.64 8.96 -2.33
N GLY A 28 4.59 10.29 -2.53
CA GLY A 28 5.05 10.97 -3.73
C GLY A 28 3.98 11.27 -4.79
N LYS A 29 2.68 11.23 -4.45
CA LYS A 29 1.55 11.52 -5.37
C LYS A 29 1.67 12.89 -6.02
N THR A 30 1.83 13.93 -5.22
CA THR A 30 2.03 15.32 -5.67
C THR A 30 3.22 15.45 -6.61
N THR A 31 4.35 14.82 -6.26
CA THR A 31 5.58 14.83 -7.06
C THR A 31 5.35 14.17 -8.42
N MET A 32 4.70 13.00 -8.45
CA MET A 32 4.35 12.30 -9.68
C MET A 32 3.41 13.14 -10.55
N ALA A 33 2.35 13.71 -9.97
CA ALA A 33 1.39 14.52 -10.71
C ALA A 33 2.04 15.78 -11.31
N ARG A 34 2.91 16.45 -10.56
CA ARG A 34 3.69 17.59 -11.09
C ARG A 34 4.68 17.18 -12.17
N ALA A 35 5.29 16.01 -12.07
CA ALA A 35 6.17 15.48 -13.09
C ALA A 35 5.42 15.20 -14.39
N ILE A 36 4.25 14.57 -14.33
CA ILE A 36 3.40 14.32 -15.49
C ILE A 36 2.95 15.65 -16.13
N LEU A 37 2.53 16.61 -15.30
CA LEU A 37 2.14 17.93 -15.78
C LEU A 37 3.31 18.65 -16.46
N GLY A 38 4.52 18.62 -15.87
CA GLY A 38 5.71 19.27 -16.39
C GLY A 38 6.24 18.71 -17.71
N ARG A 39 5.99 17.43 -17.99
CA ARG A 39 6.28 16.81 -19.28
C ARG A 39 5.37 17.35 -20.41
N ARG A 40 4.20 17.86 -20.08
CA ARG A 40 3.16 18.31 -21.04
C ARG A 40 3.05 19.83 -21.14
N HIS A 41 3.35 20.54 -20.07
CA HIS A 41 3.16 21.99 -19.98
C HIS A 41 4.33 22.67 -19.29
N ARG A 42 4.84 23.77 -19.90
CA ARG A 42 5.92 24.57 -19.30
C ARG A 42 5.49 25.40 -18.09
N ALA A 43 4.20 25.78 -18.04
CA ALA A 43 3.64 26.59 -16.96
C ALA A 43 2.55 25.81 -16.20
N PHE A 44 2.58 25.89 -14.88
CA PHE A 44 1.62 25.22 -14.00
C PHE A 44 0.44 26.12 -13.60
N ALA A 45 0.55 27.43 -13.86
CA ALA A 45 -0.50 28.37 -13.51
C ALA A 45 -1.86 27.99 -14.09
N GLY A 46 -2.84 27.84 -13.22
CA GLY A 46 -4.20 27.41 -13.55
C GLY A 46 -4.34 25.96 -14.03
N ARG A 47 -3.28 25.13 -13.88
CA ARG A 47 -3.31 23.68 -14.24
C ARG A 47 -3.00 22.78 -13.06
N TYR A 48 -2.25 23.23 -12.05
CA TYR A 48 -2.04 22.55 -10.79
C TYR A 48 -2.78 23.31 -9.69
N LEU A 49 -3.75 22.67 -9.07
CA LEU A 49 -4.66 23.23 -8.10
C LEU A 49 -4.67 22.37 -6.83
N ASN A 50 -4.00 22.84 -5.79
CA ASN A 50 -3.98 22.19 -4.50
C ASN A 50 -5.09 22.75 -3.62
N TRP A 51 -5.97 21.88 -3.11
CA TRP A 51 -7.08 22.32 -2.24
C TRP A 51 -6.62 22.96 -0.93
N ASP A 52 -5.41 22.66 -0.45
CA ASP A 52 -4.85 23.24 0.78
C ASP A 52 -4.31 24.66 0.58
N ASP A 53 -4.17 25.11 -0.68
CA ASP A 53 -3.81 26.45 -1.03
C ASP A 53 -5.07 27.32 -1.23
N ASP A 54 -5.15 28.46 -0.52
CA ASP A 54 -6.35 29.30 -0.49
C ASP A 54 -6.67 29.91 -1.86
N GLU A 55 -5.66 30.31 -2.63
CA GLU A 55 -5.83 30.86 -3.96
C GLU A 55 -6.31 29.80 -4.94
N ALA A 56 -5.67 28.63 -4.94
CA ALA A 56 -6.08 27.51 -5.77
C ALA A 56 -7.50 27.02 -5.41
N ARG A 57 -7.83 26.96 -4.11
CA ARG A 57 -9.17 26.63 -3.64
C ARG A 57 -10.22 27.62 -4.17
N THR A 58 -9.95 28.91 -4.11
CA THR A 58 -10.83 29.96 -4.64
C THR A 58 -11.03 29.79 -6.14
N ARG A 59 -9.96 29.54 -6.90
CA ARG A 59 -10.03 29.24 -8.35
C ARG A 59 -10.87 28.00 -8.67
N VAL A 60 -10.73 26.94 -7.87
CA VAL A 60 -11.57 25.71 -8.03
C VAL A 60 -13.04 26.06 -7.82
N LEU A 61 -13.38 26.77 -6.74
CA LEU A 61 -14.77 27.13 -6.42
C LEU A 61 -15.39 28.05 -7.48
N ARG A 62 -14.63 28.99 -8.02
CA ARG A 62 -15.06 29.91 -9.08
C ARG A 62 -14.93 29.32 -10.49
N ARG A 63 -14.38 28.09 -10.62
CA ARG A 63 -14.07 27.43 -11.90
C ARG A 63 -13.12 28.24 -12.79
N GLU A 64 -12.23 29.02 -12.18
CA GLU A 64 -11.24 29.89 -12.85
C GLU A 64 -9.93 29.16 -13.05
N PHE A 65 -9.91 28.14 -13.90
CA PHE A 65 -8.72 27.35 -14.25
C PHE A 65 -8.75 26.95 -15.74
N ARG A 66 -7.61 26.48 -16.22
CA ARG A 66 -7.48 26.04 -17.62
C ARG A 66 -8.29 24.78 -17.86
N ARG A 67 -9.03 24.74 -18.97
CA ARG A 67 -9.87 23.61 -19.36
C ARG A 67 -9.41 22.95 -20.68
N ASP A 68 -8.18 23.25 -21.08
CA ASP A 68 -7.50 22.69 -22.23
C ASP A 68 -6.31 21.84 -21.77
N GLY A 69 -6.18 20.60 -22.20
CA GLY A 69 -5.12 19.67 -21.82
C GLY A 69 -5.24 19.17 -20.38
N LEU A 70 -4.10 18.93 -19.71
CA LEU A 70 -4.07 18.33 -18.40
C LEU A 70 -4.28 19.35 -17.28
N VAL A 71 -5.19 19.04 -16.36
CA VAL A 71 -5.41 19.74 -15.09
C VAL A 71 -5.25 18.76 -13.93
N VAL A 72 -4.51 19.16 -12.91
CA VAL A 72 -4.26 18.39 -11.69
C VAL A 72 -4.98 19.03 -10.52
N PHE A 73 -5.83 18.25 -9.85
CA PHE A 73 -6.43 18.61 -8.57
C PHE A 73 -5.78 17.78 -7.47
N ASP A 74 -5.03 18.44 -6.59
CA ASP A 74 -4.37 17.80 -5.45
C ASP A 74 -5.18 18.01 -4.17
N GLU A 75 -5.33 16.96 -3.35
CA GLU A 75 -6.10 16.93 -2.11
C GLU A 75 -7.60 17.34 -2.27
N LEU A 76 -8.17 17.22 -3.48
CA LEU A 76 -9.55 17.65 -3.78
C LEU A 76 -10.62 16.95 -2.94
N HIS A 77 -10.32 15.76 -2.40
CA HIS A 77 -11.24 15.01 -1.54
C HIS A 77 -11.63 15.75 -0.24
N LYS A 78 -10.89 16.80 0.14
CA LYS A 78 -11.23 17.69 1.27
C LYS A 78 -12.40 18.63 0.96
N PHE A 79 -12.73 18.81 -0.31
CA PHE A 79 -13.93 19.53 -0.74
C PHE A 79 -15.16 18.62 -0.64
N SER A 80 -16.12 18.92 0.19
CA SER A 80 -17.29 18.07 0.46
C SER A 80 -18.10 17.69 -0.81
N ARG A 81 -18.13 18.57 -1.81
CA ARG A 81 -18.87 18.38 -3.08
C ARG A 81 -17.98 17.97 -4.26
N TRP A 82 -16.78 17.49 -4.01
CA TRP A 82 -15.78 17.21 -5.04
C TRP A 82 -16.27 16.25 -6.15
N ARG A 83 -17.11 15.26 -5.82
CA ARG A 83 -17.64 14.31 -6.81
C ARG A 83 -18.57 14.98 -7.80
N ASN A 84 -19.53 15.78 -7.32
CA ASN A 84 -20.46 16.51 -8.18
C ASN A 84 -19.70 17.54 -9.02
N PHE A 85 -18.68 18.18 -8.46
CA PHE A 85 -17.79 19.09 -9.16
C PHE A 85 -17.06 18.38 -10.31
N LEU A 86 -16.40 17.23 -10.04
CA LEU A 86 -15.72 16.46 -11.09
C LEU A 86 -16.67 15.89 -12.13
N LYS A 87 -17.86 15.43 -11.72
CA LYS A 87 -18.88 14.96 -12.64
C LYS A 87 -19.27 16.05 -13.65
N GLY A 88 -19.63 17.22 -13.14
CA GLY A 88 -19.99 18.35 -13.99
C GLY A 88 -18.83 18.75 -14.90
N LEU A 89 -17.62 18.83 -14.36
CA LEU A 89 -16.44 19.18 -15.15
C LEU A 89 -16.14 18.16 -16.28
N TYR A 90 -16.27 16.87 -16.00
CA TYR A 90 -16.06 15.82 -16.97
C TYR A 90 -17.12 15.83 -18.07
N ASP A 91 -18.41 15.95 -17.68
CA ASP A 91 -19.54 15.93 -18.62
C ASP A 91 -19.56 17.17 -19.55
N GLU A 92 -19.15 18.36 -19.01
CA GLU A 92 -19.03 19.61 -19.78
C GLU A 92 -17.87 19.60 -20.78
N ASN A 93 -16.78 18.86 -20.49
CA ASN A 93 -15.49 19.00 -21.20
C ASN A 93 -14.98 17.68 -21.81
N ARG A 94 -15.86 16.77 -22.21
CA ARG A 94 -15.49 15.47 -22.79
C ARG A 94 -14.42 15.61 -23.87
N GLY A 95 -13.25 14.99 -23.64
CA GLY A 95 -12.12 14.93 -24.58
C GLY A 95 -11.25 16.19 -24.70
N ARG A 96 -11.64 17.32 -24.08
CA ARG A 96 -10.83 18.55 -24.10
C ARG A 96 -9.92 18.70 -22.90
N THR A 97 -10.39 18.24 -21.74
CA THR A 97 -9.67 18.36 -20.47
C THR A 97 -9.35 16.99 -19.92
N GLN A 98 -8.08 16.71 -19.74
CA GLN A 98 -7.60 15.55 -19.01
C GLN A 98 -7.54 15.91 -17.51
N ILE A 99 -8.11 15.08 -16.66
CA ILE A 99 -8.25 15.38 -15.24
C ILE A 99 -7.49 14.32 -14.43
N LEU A 100 -6.46 14.78 -13.71
CA LEU A 100 -5.74 13.98 -12.72
C LEU A 100 -6.09 14.48 -11.33
N VAL A 101 -6.59 13.59 -10.49
CA VAL A 101 -6.89 13.89 -9.08
C VAL A 101 -5.96 13.10 -8.20
N THR A 102 -5.29 13.75 -7.28
CA THR A 102 -4.47 13.09 -6.26
C THR A 102 -5.04 13.34 -4.86
N GLY A 103 -4.86 12.37 -3.98
CA GLY A 103 -5.30 12.52 -2.60
C GLY A 103 -4.83 11.39 -1.71
N SER A 104 -5.03 11.54 -0.40
CA SER A 104 -4.71 10.49 0.56
C SER A 104 -5.61 9.27 0.39
N ALA A 105 -5.37 8.22 1.17
CA ALA A 105 -6.21 7.01 1.25
C ALA A 105 -7.73 7.28 1.40
N ARG A 106 -8.10 8.50 1.79
CA ARG A 106 -9.50 8.93 1.88
C ARG A 106 -10.25 8.92 0.55
N LEU A 107 -9.58 9.05 -0.59
CA LEU A 107 -10.22 8.88 -1.90
C LEU A 107 -10.87 7.51 -2.03
N ASP A 108 -10.27 6.46 -1.46
CA ASP A 108 -10.82 5.09 -1.47
C ASP A 108 -12.05 4.93 -0.57
N LEU A 109 -12.08 5.64 0.56
CA LEU A 109 -13.18 5.54 1.53
C LEU A 109 -14.52 6.00 0.94
N TYR A 110 -14.48 6.89 -0.01
CA TYR A 110 -15.67 7.42 -0.66
C TYR A 110 -16.27 6.53 -1.75
N ARG A 111 -15.68 5.35 -2.03
CA ARG A 111 -16.26 4.36 -2.97
C ARG A 111 -17.61 3.80 -2.53
N ARG A 112 -17.95 3.87 -1.24
CA ARG A 112 -19.11 3.19 -0.65
C ARG A 112 -20.43 3.98 -0.62
N GLY A 113 -20.52 5.15 -1.23
CA GLY A 113 -21.76 5.92 -1.23
C GLY A 113 -22.14 6.40 -2.62
N GLY A 114 -23.21 5.90 -3.20
CA GLY A 114 -23.91 6.30 -4.45
C GLY A 114 -23.01 7.03 -5.47
N ASP A 115 -22.34 6.30 -6.36
CA ASP A 115 -21.22 6.87 -7.10
C ASP A 115 -21.69 7.66 -8.33
N SER A 116 -21.78 8.98 -8.19
CA SER A 116 -22.05 9.88 -9.30
C SER A 116 -20.93 9.91 -10.36
N LEU A 117 -19.75 9.29 -10.10
CA LEU A 117 -18.60 9.26 -11.00
C LEU A 117 -18.44 7.92 -11.75
N GLN A 118 -19.33 6.94 -11.54
CA GLN A 118 -19.23 5.62 -12.14
C GLN A 118 -19.05 5.72 -13.67
N GLY A 119 -18.08 4.96 -14.21
CA GLY A 119 -17.75 4.94 -15.63
C GLY A 119 -16.90 6.12 -16.15
N ARG A 120 -16.59 7.13 -15.30
CA ARG A 120 -15.89 8.36 -15.68
C ARG A 120 -14.43 8.42 -15.28
N TYR A 121 -13.93 7.49 -14.47
CA TYR A 121 -12.57 7.50 -13.97
C TYR A 121 -11.94 6.11 -13.90
N HIS A 122 -10.61 6.10 -13.95
CA HIS A 122 -9.78 5.00 -13.47
C HIS A 122 -9.21 5.35 -12.10
N HIS A 123 -9.14 4.38 -11.21
CA HIS A 123 -8.59 4.56 -9.87
C HIS A 123 -7.33 3.73 -9.71
N LEU A 124 -6.23 4.36 -9.33
CA LEU A 124 -4.91 3.76 -9.22
C LEU A 124 -4.32 4.03 -7.83
N ARG A 125 -3.67 3.02 -7.24
CA ARG A 125 -3.06 3.11 -5.90
C ARG A 125 -1.56 3.34 -5.99
N LEU A 126 -1.09 4.52 -5.61
CA LEU A 126 0.34 4.84 -5.54
C LEU A 126 0.90 4.44 -4.18
N HIS A 127 1.48 3.27 -4.09
CA HIS A 127 2.22 2.81 -2.91
C HIS A 127 3.54 3.56 -2.72
N PRO A 128 4.18 3.52 -1.52
CA PRO A 128 5.57 3.89 -1.34
C PRO A 128 6.50 3.13 -2.31
N LEU A 129 7.78 3.45 -2.32
CA LEU A 129 8.74 2.93 -3.30
C LEU A 129 8.95 1.42 -3.14
N SER A 130 8.95 0.70 -4.26
CA SER A 130 9.51 -0.65 -4.35
C SER A 130 11.03 -0.58 -4.50
N LEU A 131 11.72 -1.73 -4.34
CA LEU A 131 13.17 -1.83 -4.57
C LEU A 131 13.55 -1.34 -5.98
N LYS A 132 12.76 -1.71 -6.97
CA LYS A 132 12.92 -1.25 -8.38
C LYS A 132 12.82 0.26 -8.53
N GLU A 133 11.82 0.89 -7.92
CA GLU A 133 11.64 2.35 -7.97
C GLU A 133 12.69 3.09 -7.16
N ALA A 134 13.13 2.50 -6.03
CA ALA A 134 14.14 3.07 -5.16
C ALA A 134 15.53 3.09 -5.82
N GLY A 135 15.85 2.07 -6.63
CA GLY A 135 17.14 1.94 -7.30
C GLY A 135 18.34 1.88 -6.35
N CYS A 136 18.13 1.39 -5.12
CA CYS A 136 19.15 1.30 -4.07
C CYS A 136 19.40 -0.16 -3.66
N ALA A 137 20.38 -0.40 -2.81
CA ALA A 137 20.61 -1.72 -2.22
C ALA A 137 19.45 -2.14 -1.30
N LEU A 138 19.17 -3.45 -1.24
CA LEU A 138 18.14 -4.00 -0.35
C LEU A 138 18.35 -3.60 1.11
N ALA A 139 19.62 -3.58 1.57
CA ALA A 139 19.99 -3.21 2.93
C ALA A 139 19.59 -1.75 3.24
N ASP A 140 19.81 -0.83 2.30
CA ASP A 140 19.43 0.57 2.45
C ASP A 140 17.91 0.72 2.51
N LEU A 141 17.18 0.05 1.61
CA LEU A 141 15.73 0.07 1.60
C LEU A 141 15.14 -0.53 2.90
N MET A 142 15.74 -1.62 3.40
CA MET A 142 15.33 -2.25 4.66
C MET A 142 15.54 -1.33 5.86
N ALA A 143 16.63 -0.57 5.87
CA ALA A 143 17.02 0.31 6.96
C ALA A 143 16.33 1.69 6.94
N LEU A 144 16.12 2.26 5.75
CA LEU A 144 15.59 3.62 5.55
C LEU A 144 14.10 3.65 5.24
N GLY A 145 13.52 2.51 4.84
CA GLY A 145 12.10 2.37 4.53
C GLY A 145 11.71 2.78 3.11
N PRO A 146 10.44 2.57 2.74
CA PRO A 146 9.98 2.76 1.38
C PRO A 146 9.52 4.19 1.06
N PHE A 147 9.43 5.07 2.05
CA PHE A 147 8.96 6.42 1.80
C PHE A 147 10.06 7.30 1.19
N PRO A 148 9.72 8.11 0.17
CA PRO A 148 10.73 8.88 -0.57
C PRO A 148 11.59 9.79 0.29
N GLU A 149 11.00 10.50 1.26
CA GLU A 149 11.72 11.48 2.08
C GLU A 149 12.85 10.85 2.91
N PRO A 150 12.60 9.84 3.79
CA PRO A 150 13.66 9.22 4.58
C PRO A 150 14.65 8.44 3.72
N LEU A 151 14.20 7.78 2.66
CA LEU A 151 15.06 7.02 1.77
C LEU A 151 16.07 7.93 1.05
N LEU A 152 15.60 9.02 0.44
CA LEU A 152 16.46 9.99 -0.28
C LEU A 152 17.38 10.79 0.67
N ALA A 153 16.98 10.94 1.94
CA ALA A 153 17.83 11.57 2.94
C ALA A 153 19.06 10.73 3.31
N GLY A 154 19.04 9.39 3.06
CA GLY A 154 20.18 8.49 3.25
C GLY A 154 20.70 8.39 4.69
N SER A 155 19.90 8.75 5.69
CA SER A 155 20.32 8.83 7.09
C SER A 155 19.39 8.07 8.01
N LEU A 156 19.93 7.09 8.75
CA LEU A 156 19.17 6.30 9.73
C LEU A 156 18.53 7.18 10.81
N THR A 157 19.23 8.20 11.27
CA THR A 157 18.71 9.13 12.28
C THR A 157 17.51 9.90 11.73
N ARG A 158 17.61 10.39 10.48
CA ARG A 158 16.49 11.07 9.81
C ARG A 158 15.33 10.13 9.56
N ALA A 159 15.59 8.91 9.12
CA ALA A 159 14.55 7.89 8.89
C ALA A 159 13.79 7.55 10.18
N ARG A 160 14.50 7.30 11.29
CA ARG A 160 13.87 7.03 12.62
C ARG A 160 13.03 8.22 13.10
N ARG A 161 13.54 9.45 12.95
CA ARG A 161 12.80 10.67 13.32
C ARG A 161 11.56 10.85 12.45
N TRP A 162 11.69 10.66 11.16
CA TRP A 162 10.59 10.74 10.20
C TRP A 162 9.49 9.70 10.52
N SER A 163 9.83 8.42 10.70
CA SER A 163 8.90 7.33 11.02
C SER A 163 8.09 7.64 12.29
N ARG A 164 8.77 8.13 13.35
CA ARG A 164 8.10 8.53 14.59
C ARG A 164 7.12 9.70 14.36
N GLN A 165 7.53 10.72 13.62
CA GLN A 165 6.69 11.88 13.32
C GLN A 165 5.53 11.52 12.40
N TYR A 166 5.76 10.68 11.39
CA TYR A 166 4.73 10.18 10.48
C TYR A 166 3.62 9.48 11.24
N ARG A 167 3.96 8.53 12.12
CA ARG A 167 3.00 7.83 12.98
C ARG A 167 2.19 8.78 13.85
N SER A 168 2.85 9.69 14.54
CA SER A 168 2.19 10.66 15.43
C SER A 168 1.21 11.56 14.68
N ARG A 169 1.60 12.10 13.52
CA ARG A 169 0.72 12.93 12.69
C ARG A 169 -0.48 12.14 12.15
N LEU A 170 -0.24 10.92 11.67
CA LEU A 170 -1.31 10.08 11.16
C LEU A 170 -2.39 9.83 12.22
N VAL A 171 -1.99 9.53 13.45
CA VAL A 171 -2.93 9.29 14.55
C VAL A 171 -3.63 10.58 14.96
N ARG A 172 -2.90 11.68 15.18
CA ARG A 172 -3.46 12.93 15.72
C ARG A 172 -4.26 13.75 14.71
N GLU A 173 -3.83 13.77 13.45
CA GLU A 173 -4.46 14.62 12.44
C GLU A 173 -5.44 13.84 11.58
N ASP A 174 -5.03 12.65 11.07
CA ASP A 174 -5.84 11.93 10.11
C ASP A 174 -6.98 11.17 10.76
N VAL A 175 -6.72 10.48 11.87
CA VAL A 175 -7.79 9.76 12.59
C VAL A 175 -8.78 10.75 13.17
N ALA A 176 -8.32 11.81 13.85
CA ALA A 176 -9.20 12.83 14.43
C ALA A 176 -10.12 13.52 13.41
N SER A 177 -9.70 13.58 12.15
CA SER A 177 -10.51 14.17 11.08
C SER A 177 -11.48 13.19 10.41
N LEU A 178 -11.32 11.88 10.62
CA LEU A 178 -12.22 10.85 10.09
C LEU A 178 -13.35 10.52 11.06
N GLU A 179 -13.03 10.46 12.33
CA GLU A 179 -13.96 10.05 13.37
C GLU A 179 -13.67 10.79 14.68
N ARG A 180 -14.73 11.00 15.46
CA ARG A 180 -14.58 11.46 16.84
C ARG A 180 -14.00 10.32 17.67
N VAL A 181 -12.75 10.46 18.09
CA VAL A 181 -12.05 9.47 18.94
C VAL A 181 -11.87 10.08 20.31
N ASP A 182 -12.69 9.63 21.27
CA ASP A 182 -12.65 10.13 22.65
C ASP A 182 -11.40 9.66 23.41
N GLU A 183 -10.75 8.57 22.93
CA GLU A 183 -9.60 7.93 23.56
C GLU A 183 -8.34 8.00 22.67
N LEU A 184 -7.97 9.18 22.22
CA LEU A 184 -6.84 9.38 21.31
C LEU A 184 -5.51 8.83 21.89
N GLY A 185 -5.32 8.93 23.21
CA GLY A 185 -4.14 8.40 23.88
C GLY A 185 -4.00 6.88 23.77
N ALA A 186 -5.10 6.14 23.91
CA ALA A 186 -5.10 4.69 23.77
C ALA A 186 -4.88 4.25 22.31
N LEU A 187 -5.41 5.01 21.35
CA LEU A 187 -5.13 4.79 19.93
C LEU A 187 -3.65 5.07 19.58
N GLU A 188 -3.04 6.10 20.17
CA GLU A 188 -1.60 6.33 20.04
C GLU A 188 -0.80 5.12 20.59
N GLN A 189 -1.17 4.61 21.77
CA GLN A 189 -0.56 3.41 22.33
C GLN A 189 -0.72 2.19 21.42
N LEU A 190 -1.90 1.96 20.82
CA LEU A 190 -2.11 0.92 19.83
C LEU A 190 -1.11 1.07 18.67
N SER A 191 -0.97 2.27 18.11
CA SER A 191 -0.05 2.53 17.00
C SER A 191 1.43 2.27 17.34
N VAL A 192 1.81 2.41 18.61
CA VAL A 192 3.16 2.11 19.12
C VAL A 192 3.38 0.60 19.30
N ARG A 193 2.33 -0.16 19.65
CA ARG A 193 2.42 -1.61 19.90
C ARG A 193 2.40 -2.45 18.63
N LEU A 194 1.66 -2.03 17.61
CA LEU A 194 1.50 -2.79 16.37
C LEU A 194 2.82 -3.18 15.69
N PRO A 195 3.88 -2.34 15.65
CA PRO A 195 5.16 -2.74 15.07
C PRO A 195 5.81 -3.99 15.68
N ALA A 196 5.70 -4.18 16.99
CA ALA A 196 6.27 -5.33 17.68
C ALA A 196 5.47 -6.64 17.47
N LEU A 197 4.28 -6.55 16.89
CA LEU A 197 3.38 -7.69 16.66
C LEU A 197 3.34 -8.12 15.18
N VAL A 198 4.16 -7.50 14.33
CA VAL A 198 4.24 -7.81 12.88
C VAL A 198 4.68 -9.26 12.67
N GLY A 199 4.13 -9.90 11.63
CA GLY A 199 4.43 -11.28 11.26
C GLY A 199 3.66 -12.34 12.07
N SER A 200 2.90 -11.92 13.09
CA SER A 200 2.07 -12.82 13.89
C SER A 200 0.58 -12.54 13.69
N PRO A 201 -0.30 -13.54 13.85
CA PRO A 201 -1.74 -13.30 13.87
C PRO A 201 -2.12 -12.33 14.98
N LEU A 202 -2.80 -11.23 14.63
CA LEU A 202 -3.14 -10.17 15.56
C LEU A 202 -4.26 -10.61 16.53
N SER A 203 -3.94 -10.66 17.82
CA SER A 203 -4.92 -10.91 18.87
C SER A 203 -5.58 -9.60 19.34
N LEU A 204 -6.78 -9.32 18.83
CA LEU A 204 -7.55 -8.15 19.28
C LEU A 204 -7.94 -8.27 20.78
N ASN A 205 -8.07 -9.49 21.32
CA ASN A 205 -8.34 -9.71 22.74
C ASN A 205 -7.13 -9.30 23.62
N ALA A 206 -5.92 -9.69 23.26
CA ALA A 206 -4.72 -9.27 24.01
C ALA A 206 -4.58 -7.73 23.97
N LEU A 207 -4.81 -7.13 22.81
CA LEU A 207 -4.73 -5.66 22.66
C LEU A 207 -5.79 -4.92 23.48
N ARG A 208 -7.04 -5.42 23.53
CA ARG A 208 -8.08 -4.76 24.34
C ARG A 208 -7.77 -4.82 25.85
N GLU A 209 -7.23 -5.94 26.30
CA GLU A 209 -6.83 -6.13 27.71
C GLU A 209 -5.68 -5.19 28.08
N ASP A 210 -4.69 -5.12 27.23
CA ASP A 210 -3.53 -4.23 27.39
C ASP A 210 -3.90 -2.73 27.39
N LEU A 211 -4.82 -2.33 26.50
CA LEU A 211 -5.25 -0.94 26.35
C LEU A 211 -6.44 -0.58 27.26
N GLN A 212 -7.03 -1.55 27.96
CA GLN A 212 -8.21 -1.42 28.82
C GLN A 212 -9.40 -0.79 28.11
N VAL A 213 -9.65 -1.21 26.86
CA VAL A 213 -10.77 -0.74 26.03
C VAL A 213 -11.65 -1.90 25.55
N ALA A 214 -12.83 -1.58 25.01
CA ALA A 214 -13.71 -2.59 24.47
C ALA A 214 -13.14 -3.26 23.20
N HIS A 215 -13.44 -4.55 22.98
CA HIS A 215 -13.00 -5.29 21.78
C HIS A 215 -13.38 -4.56 20.48
N ARG A 216 -14.62 -4.06 20.39
CA ARG A 216 -15.10 -3.30 19.22
C ARG A 216 -14.31 -2.02 18.98
N THR A 217 -13.78 -1.40 20.03
CA THR A 217 -12.94 -0.19 19.93
C THR A 217 -11.62 -0.51 19.23
N VAL A 218 -10.94 -1.60 19.65
CA VAL A 218 -9.67 -2.03 19.03
C VAL A 218 -9.89 -2.45 17.58
N GLU A 219 -10.95 -3.20 17.31
CA GLU A 219 -11.33 -3.61 15.94
C GLU A 219 -11.53 -2.38 15.04
N ARG A 220 -12.36 -1.43 15.49
CA ARG A 220 -12.62 -0.18 14.76
C ARG A 220 -11.34 0.64 14.53
N TRP A 221 -10.49 0.79 15.56
CA TRP A 221 -9.22 1.52 15.41
C TRP A 221 -8.26 0.84 14.44
N THR A 222 -8.20 -0.49 14.48
CA THR A 222 -7.38 -1.24 13.54
C THR A 222 -7.89 -1.07 12.10
N ASP A 223 -9.23 -1.05 11.90
CA ASP A 223 -9.84 -0.76 10.60
C ASP A 223 -9.54 0.66 10.12
N ILE A 224 -9.53 1.65 11.02
CA ILE A 224 -9.17 3.03 10.68
C ILE A 224 -7.70 3.11 10.25
N LEU A 225 -6.79 2.48 11.00
CA LEU A 225 -5.36 2.46 10.68
C LEU A 225 -5.09 1.75 9.34
N GLU A 226 -5.85 0.70 9.00
CA GLU A 226 -5.77 0.04 7.70
C GLU A 226 -6.27 0.96 6.57
N ARG A 227 -7.40 1.63 6.77
CA ARG A 227 -7.94 2.60 5.81
C ARG A 227 -7.02 3.80 5.57
N LEU A 228 -6.24 4.19 6.57
CA LEU A 228 -5.23 5.24 6.45
C LEU A 228 -3.90 4.75 5.87
N LEU A 229 -3.82 3.47 5.52
CA LEU A 229 -2.61 2.84 4.99
C LEU A 229 -1.41 2.97 5.96
N PHE A 230 -1.69 2.87 7.26
CA PHE A 230 -0.67 2.68 8.28
C PHE A 230 -0.28 1.21 8.40
N VAL A 231 -1.29 0.33 8.41
CA VAL A 231 -1.15 -1.12 8.37
C VAL A 231 -1.87 -1.69 7.15
N PHE A 232 -1.52 -2.90 6.77
CA PHE A 232 -2.34 -3.77 5.93
C PHE A 232 -2.49 -5.13 6.61
N ARG A 233 -3.64 -5.77 6.42
CA ARG A 233 -3.95 -7.03 7.09
C ARG A 233 -4.26 -8.12 6.07
N LEU A 234 -3.59 -9.23 6.20
CA LEU A 234 -3.74 -10.38 5.33
C LEU A 234 -4.75 -11.35 5.92
N PRO A 235 -5.77 -11.78 5.15
CA PRO A 235 -6.64 -12.86 5.53
C PRO A 235 -5.94 -14.21 5.36
N PRO A 236 -6.35 -15.25 6.10
CA PRO A 236 -5.80 -16.58 5.93
C PRO A 236 -6.21 -17.21 4.61
N PHE A 237 -5.30 -17.98 4.02
CA PHE A 237 -5.59 -18.92 2.95
C PHE A 237 -6.11 -20.23 3.55
N GLY A 238 -7.33 -20.60 3.22
CA GLY A 238 -7.98 -21.80 3.78
C GLY A 238 -8.89 -22.46 2.76
N PRO A 239 -8.35 -23.19 1.78
CA PRO A 239 -9.17 -24.01 0.90
C PRO A 239 -9.86 -25.12 1.70
N ALA A 240 -11.02 -25.60 1.23
CA ALA A 240 -11.80 -26.64 1.89
C ALA A 240 -11.03 -27.93 2.20
N ARG A 241 -9.91 -28.15 1.51
CA ARG A 241 -9.03 -29.32 1.67
C ARG A 241 -8.03 -29.24 2.84
N ILE A 242 -7.92 -28.06 3.49
CA ILE A 242 -6.96 -27.81 4.57
C ILE A 242 -7.72 -27.22 5.77
N LYS A 243 -7.45 -27.75 6.96
CA LYS A 243 -7.98 -27.20 8.22
C LYS A 243 -7.22 -25.92 8.58
N ALA A 244 -7.49 -24.82 7.88
CA ALA A 244 -6.87 -23.52 8.14
C ALA A 244 -7.59 -22.74 9.23
N VAL A 245 -6.87 -21.89 9.94
CA VAL A 245 -7.42 -20.94 10.91
C VAL A 245 -8.14 -19.82 10.15
N LYS A 246 -9.46 -19.72 10.26
CA LYS A 246 -10.28 -18.86 9.40
C LYS A 246 -10.49 -17.43 9.92
N LYS A 247 -10.19 -17.12 11.18
CA LYS A 247 -10.61 -15.86 11.82
C LYS A 247 -9.49 -14.88 12.13
N SER A 248 -8.23 -15.31 12.25
CA SER A 248 -7.13 -14.41 12.56
C SER A 248 -6.56 -13.77 11.30
N ARG A 249 -6.17 -12.51 11.39
CA ARG A 249 -5.45 -11.81 10.31
C ARG A 249 -4.03 -11.53 10.77
N LYS A 250 -3.04 -11.70 9.91
CA LYS A 250 -1.71 -11.13 10.11
C LYS A 250 -1.73 -9.66 9.71
N HIS A 251 -0.96 -8.84 10.38
CA HIS A 251 -0.82 -7.43 10.00
C HIS A 251 0.65 -7.09 9.72
N TYR A 252 0.82 -6.09 8.86
CA TYR A 252 2.10 -5.54 8.44
C TYR A 252 1.98 -4.03 8.32
N LEU A 253 3.11 -3.34 8.28
CA LEU A 253 3.16 -1.89 8.21
C LEU A 253 3.55 -1.42 6.80
N PHE A 254 3.03 -0.27 6.38
CA PHE A 254 3.55 0.42 5.20
C PHE A 254 4.96 0.98 5.44
N ASP A 255 5.27 1.35 6.68
CA ASP A 255 6.63 1.72 7.13
C ASP A 255 7.21 0.62 8.00
N TRP A 256 7.90 -0.34 7.39
CA TRP A 256 8.55 -1.45 8.11
C TRP A 256 9.73 -1.03 8.97
N THR A 257 10.27 0.21 8.85
CA THR A 257 11.37 0.66 9.71
C THR A 257 10.99 0.74 11.18
N ALA A 258 9.69 0.81 11.47
CA ALA A 258 9.17 0.77 12.82
C ALA A 258 9.22 -0.62 13.46
N VAL A 259 9.36 -1.69 12.68
CA VAL A 259 9.41 -3.08 13.17
C VAL A 259 10.77 -3.32 13.84
N PRO A 260 10.81 -3.73 15.12
CA PRO A 260 12.06 -3.77 15.89
C PRO A 260 13.00 -4.91 15.46
N GLU A 261 12.45 -6.09 15.15
CA GLU A 261 13.23 -7.30 14.86
C GLU A 261 13.46 -7.46 13.35
N ASP A 262 14.67 -7.88 12.97
CA ASP A 262 15.09 -7.99 11.58
C ASP A 262 14.31 -9.04 10.79
N GLY A 263 13.97 -10.18 11.39
CA GLY A 263 13.15 -11.22 10.75
C GLY A 263 11.77 -10.73 10.33
N PRO A 264 10.92 -10.29 11.27
CA PRO A 264 9.62 -9.69 10.97
C PRO A 264 9.71 -8.44 10.09
N ARG A 265 10.77 -7.62 10.23
CA ARG A 265 11.00 -6.46 9.35
C ARG A 265 11.24 -6.89 7.92
N PHE A 266 12.05 -7.92 7.70
CA PHE A 266 12.31 -8.48 6.38
C PHE A 266 11.05 -9.11 5.77
N GLU A 267 10.30 -9.89 6.56
CA GLU A 267 9.00 -10.44 6.15
C GLU A 267 8.05 -9.31 5.75
N ASN A 268 7.95 -8.24 6.53
CA ASN A 268 7.14 -7.06 6.22
C ASN A 268 7.54 -6.39 4.90
N LEU A 269 8.84 -6.23 4.65
CA LEU A 269 9.36 -5.68 3.41
C LEU A 269 8.92 -6.53 2.21
N VAL A 270 9.08 -7.84 2.26
CA VAL A 270 8.65 -8.76 1.19
C VAL A 270 7.13 -8.70 1.02
N GLY A 271 6.37 -8.78 2.12
CA GLY A 271 4.91 -8.71 2.11
C GLY A 271 4.37 -7.42 1.49
N PHE A 272 5.01 -6.29 1.77
CA PHE A 272 4.67 -5.01 1.15
C PHE A 272 4.85 -5.03 -0.38
N HIS A 273 5.96 -5.60 -0.87
CA HIS A 273 6.20 -5.68 -2.33
C HIS A 273 5.20 -6.61 -3.01
N LEU A 274 4.87 -7.75 -2.40
CA LEU A 274 3.84 -8.66 -2.90
C LEU A 274 2.45 -8.01 -2.90
N LEU A 275 2.09 -7.28 -1.85
CA LEU A 275 0.83 -6.51 -1.81
C LEU A 275 0.79 -5.46 -2.93
N LYS A 276 1.89 -4.74 -3.12
CA LYS A 276 2.01 -3.73 -4.18
C LYS A 276 1.84 -4.37 -5.56
N GLU A 277 2.43 -5.56 -5.80
CA GLU A 277 2.23 -6.32 -7.04
C GLU A 277 0.77 -6.73 -7.24
N CYS A 278 0.11 -7.29 -6.22
CA CYS A 278 -1.33 -7.62 -6.30
C CYS A 278 -2.16 -6.39 -6.67
N HIS A 279 -1.94 -5.27 -5.98
CA HIS A 279 -2.66 -4.03 -6.25
C HIS A 279 -2.36 -3.47 -7.64
N PHE A 280 -1.13 -3.60 -8.15
CA PHE A 280 -0.78 -3.19 -9.51
C PHE A 280 -1.50 -4.06 -10.54
N GLN A 281 -1.54 -5.37 -10.35
CA GLN A 281 -2.27 -6.29 -11.22
C GLN A 281 -3.79 -6.01 -11.22
N GLU A 282 -4.35 -5.69 -10.07
CA GLU A 282 -5.75 -5.30 -9.94
C GLU A 282 -6.06 -3.97 -10.67
N ASP A 283 -5.25 -2.93 -10.39
CA ASP A 283 -5.50 -1.58 -10.87
C ASP A 283 -5.21 -1.43 -12.38
N VAL A 284 -4.19 -2.13 -12.89
CA VAL A 284 -3.70 -1.98 -14.26
C VAL A 284 -4.23 -3.08 -15.19
N ALA A 285 -4.22 -4.33 -14.75
CA ALA A 285 -4.62 -5.47 -15.56
C ALA A 285 -6.05 -5.96 -15.29
N GLY A 286 -6.74 -5.39 -14.27
CA GLY A 286 -8.10 -5.80 -13.90
C GLY A 286 -8.19 -7.23 -13.37
N LEU A 287 -7.07 -7.79 -12.88
CA LEU A 287 -7.05 -9.13 -12.31
C LEU A 287 -7.58 -9.09 -10.88
N ASP A 288 -8.26 -10.17 -10.48
CA ASP A 288 -8.66 -10.39 -9.09
C ASP A 288 -7.44 -10.98 -8.34
N ALA A 289 -6.53 -10.09 -7.90
CA ALA A 289 -5.28 -10.46 -7.24
C ALA A 289 -5.32 -10.12 -5.75
N GLU A 290 -4.99 -11.11 -4.91
CA GLU A 290 -5.01 -10.97 -3.45
C GLU A 290 -3.74 -11.52 -2.82
N LEU A 291 -3.33 -10.94 -1.69
CA LEU A 291 -2.30 -11.48 -0.83
C LEU A 291 -2.92 -12.06 0.44
N ARG A 292 -2.54 -13.28 0.77
CA ARG A 292 -2.99 -14.02 1.96
C ARG A 292 -1.79 -14.62 2.69
N PHE A 293 -2.01 -15.20 3.88
CA PHE A 293 -1.03 -16.05 4.56
C PHE A 293 -1.62 -17.44 4.80
N PHE A 294 -0.79 -18.44 5.02
CA PHE A 294 -1.25 -19.76 5.38
C PHE A 294 -0.91 -20.08 6.84
N ARG A 295 -1.89 -20.57 7.59
CA ARG A 295 -1.69 -21.20 8.89
C ARG A 295 -2.75 -22.27 9.09
N ASP A 296 -2.35 -23.46 9.52
CA ASP A 296 -3.28 -24.54 9.83
C ASP A 296 -3.38 -24.80 11.35
N VAL A 297 -4.25 -25.76 11.69
CA VAL A 297 -4.51 -26.15 13.10
C VAL A 297 -3.33 -26.92 13.73
N GLU A 298 -2.41 -27.41 12.95
CA GLU A 298 -1.17 -28.06 13.40
C GLU A 298 -0.02 -27.08 13.58
N GLY A 299 -0.28 -25.78 13.38
CA GLY A 299 0.71 -24.71 13.55
C GLY A 299 1.66 -24.55 12.37
N ARG A 300 1.45 -25.24 11.23
CA ARG A 300 2.24 -25.00 10.01
C ARG A 300 1.86 -23.66 9.42
N GLU A 301 2.84 -22.84 9.11
CA GLU A 301 2.66 -21.50 8.59
C GLU A 301 3.54 -21.24 7.38
N VAL A 302 3.01 -20.52 6.38
CA VAL A 302 3.74 -19.94 5.26
C VAL A 302 3.36 -18.46 5.19
N ASP A 303 4.36 -17.60 5.09
CA ASP A 303 4.21 -16.16 5.27
C ASP A 303 3.25 -15.55 4.28
N PHE A 304 3.36 -15.90 2.99
CA PHE A 304 2.51 -15.32 1.97
C PHE A 304 1.98 -16.37 0.98
N VAL A 305 0.73 -16.17 0.58
CA VAL A 305 0.05 -16.88 -0.50
C VAL A 305 -0.52 -15.85 -1.46
N GLN A 306 0.04 -15.76 -2.63
CA GLN A 306 -0.45 -14.90 -3.69
C GLN A 306 -1.56 -15.61 -4.46
N MET A 307 -2.69 -14.92 -4.61
CA MET A 307 -3.90 -15.46 -5.26
C MET A 307 -4.20 -14.65 -6.52
N VAL A 308 -4.66 -15.31 -7.57
CA VAL A 308 -5.21 -14.66 -8.76
C VAL A 308 -6.46 -15.44 -9.19
N GLY A 309 -7.58 -14.75 -9.38
CA GLY A 309 -8.86 -15.36 -9.75
C GLY A 309 -9.33 -16.42 -8.75
N GLY A 310 -9.11 -16.20 -7.45
CA GLY A 310 -9.47 -17.13 -6.38
C GLY A 310 -8.58 -18.38 -6.26
N LYS A 311 -7.50 -18.49 -7.05
CA LYS A 311 -6.57 -19.63 -7.03
C LYS A 311 -5.18 -19.20 -6.54
N PRO A 312 -4.48 -20.03 -5.73
CA PRO A 312 -3.11 -19.76 -5.36
C PRO A 312 -2.18 -19.89 -6.57
N VAL A 313 -1.32 -18.88 -6.78
CA VAL A 313 -0.33 -18.85 -7.86
C VAL A 313 1.09 -18.94 -7.33
N ARG A 314 1.34 -18.44 -6.10
CA ARG A 314 2.67 -18.44 -5.49
C ARG A 314 2.58 -18.58 -3.97
N PHE A 315 3.44 -19.42 -3.39
CA PHE A 315 3.73 -19.52 -1.95
C PHE A 315 5.09 -18.92 -1.68
N VAL A 316 5.19 -18.03 -0.68
CA VAL A 316 6.43 -17.35 -0.34
C VAL A 316 6.71 -17.48 1.15
N GLU A 317 7.91 -17.93 1.47
CA GLU A 317 8.45 -18.03 2.82
C GLU A 317 9.68 -17.12 2.93
N CYS A 318 9.82 -16.36 4.01
CA CYS A 318 10.90 -15.41 4.23
C CYS A 318 11.89 -15.91 5.28
N LYS A 319 13.17 -15.88 4.97
CA LYS A 319 14.25 -16.24 5.91
C LYS A 319 15.40 -15.24 5.79
N LEU A 320 16.06 -14.90 6.91
CA LEU A 320 17.21 -13.99 6.87
C LEU A 320 18.40 -14.63 6.14
N ALA A 321 18.79 -15.83 6.54
CA ALA A 321 19.98 -16.50 5.98
C ALA A 321 19.84 -18.02 5.81
N GLU A 322 18.75 -18.62 6.31
CA GLU A 322 18.58 -20.05 6.33
C GLU A 322 18.32 -20.63 4.94
N THR A 323 19.15 -21.54 4.50
CA THR A 323 19.06 -22.18 3.17
C THR A 323 18.34 -23.53 3.19
N LYS A 324 18.00 -24.06 4.37
CA LYS A 324 17.12 -25.24 4.50
C LYS A 324 15.69 -24.79 4.22
N ILE A 325 15.01 -25.53 3.36
CA ILE A 325 13.63 -25.19 2.98
C ILE A 325 12.69 -25.45 4.17
N ALA A 326 11.82 -24.49 4.44
CA ALA A 326 10.84 -24.56 5.51
C ALA A 326 9.89 -25.76 5.30
N PRO A 327 9.69 -26.63 6.32
CA PRO A 327 8.82 -27.79 6.20
C PRO A 327 7.38 -27.44 5.82
N SER A 328 6.86 -26.31 6.29
CA SER A 328 5.52 -25.81 5.95
C SER A 328 5.38 -25.45 4.47
N LEU A 329 6.44 -24.89 3.87
CA LEU A 329 6.48 -24.61 2.43
C LEU A 329 6.49 -25.89 1.60
N LEU A 330 7.29 -26.90 2.02
CA LEU A 330 7.29 -28.22 1.39
C LEU A 330 5.91 -28.92 1.51
N TYR A 331 5.24 -28.76 2.65
CA TYR A 331 3.88 -29.28 2.84
C TYR A 331 2.91 -28.69 1.82
N LEU A 332 2.89 -27.35 1.65
CA LEU A 332 2.03 -26.71 0.66
C LEU A 332 2.42 -27.11 -0.77
N ARG A 333 3.71 -27.20 -1.08
CA ARG A 333 4.19 -27.62 -2.40
C ARG A 333 3.72 -29.02 -2.78
N ARG A 334 3.69 -29.96 -1.82
CA ARG A 334 3.13 -31.31 -2.04
C ARG A 334 1.62 -31.29 -2.28
N LYS A 335 0.89 -30.41 -1.58
CA LYS A 335 -0.58 -30.29 -1.73
C LYS A 335 -1.00 -29.57 -3.01
N PHE A 336 -0.17 -28.66 -3.49
CA PHE A 336 -0.41 -27.83 -4.67
C PHE A 336 0.80 -27.86 -5.63
N PRO A 337 1.03 -28.97 -6.32
CA PRO A 337 2.24 -29.15 -7.11
C PRO A 337 2.36 -28.22 -8.34
N ALA A 338 1.26 -27.61 -8.78
CA ALA A 338 1.25 -26.63 -9.87
C ALA A 338 1.55 -25.20 -9.41
N VAL A 339 1.54 -24.92 -8.10
CA VAL A 339 1.76 -23.57 -7.55
C VAL A 339 3.26 -23.33 -7.36
N GLU A 340 3.75 -22.17 -7.78
CA GLU A 340 5.13 -21.76 -7.52
C GLU A 340 5.39 -21.70 -6.00
N ALA A 341 6.53 -22.23 -5.55
CA ALA A 341 6.93 -22.16 -4.15
C ALA A 341 8.35 -21.57 -4.07
N VAL A 342 8.48 -20.49 -3.30
CA VAL A 342 9.70 -19.68 -3.21
C VAL A 342 10.08 -19.45 -1.76
N GLN A 343 11.32 -19.76 -1.40
CA GLN A 343 11.91 -19.29 -0.16
C GLN A 343 12.82 -18.11 -0.45
N VAL A 344 12.42 -16.93 0.03
CA VAL A 344 13.12 -15.66 -0.19
C VAL A 344 14.09 -15.42 0.96
N LEU A 345 15.34 -15.13 0.61
CA LEU A 345 16.43 -14.91 1.57
C LEU A 345 16.86 -13.45 1.57
N ALA A 346 17.06 -12.86 2.77
CA ALA A 346 17.69 -11.55 2.88
C ALA A 346 19.17 -11.58 2.45
N ARG A 347 19.80 -12.74 2.55
CA ARG A 347 21.18 -12.98 2.08
C ARG A 347 21.25 -12.88 0.56
N ALA A 348 22.22 -12.10 0.06
CA ALA A 348 22.48 -11.95 -1.38
C ALA A 348 23.16 -13.19 -2.02
N GLY A 349 23.09 -13.28 -3.35
CA GLY A 349 23.86 -14.24 -4.16
C GLY A 349 23.29 -15.65 -4.20
N VAL A 350 22.04 -15.86 -3.84
CA VAL A 350 21.38 -17.18 -3.92
C VAL A 350 20.30 -17.16 -5.01
N ASP A 351 20.34 -18.15 -5.90
CA ASP A 351 19.24 -18.51 -6.79
C ASP A 351 19.42 -19.93 -7.27
N ARG A 352 18.67 -20.85 -6.69
CA ARG A 352 18.77 -22.28 -7.03
C ARG A 352 17.47 -23.02 -6.74
N ALA A 353 17.25 -24.11 -7.44
CA ALA A 353 16.21 -25.06 -7.09
C ALA A 353 16.62 -25.87 -5.85
N GLY A 354 15.66 -26.11 -4.99
CA GLY A 354 15.78 -26.99 -3.83
C GLY A 354 14.84 -28.17 -3.90
N GLU A 355 14.54 -28.76 -2.75
CA GLU A 355 13.64 -29.90 -2.63
C GLU A 355 12.26 -29.63 -3.24
N LEU A 356 11.69 -30.61 -3.95
CA LEU A 356 10.38 -30.51 -4.64
C LEU A 356 10.26 -29.32 -5.61
N GLY A 357 11.38 -28.82 -6.13
CA GLY A 357 11.39 -27.67 -7.03
C GLY A 357 11.04 -26.34 -6.35
N VAL A 358 11.16 -26.26 -5.03
CA VAL A 358 11.07 -24.95 -4.32
C VAL A 358 12.28 -24.12 -4.70
N ARG A 359 12.06 -22.90 -5.16
CA ARG A 359 13.13 -21.97 -5.49
C ARG A 359 13.65 -21.27 -4.23
N LEU A 360 14.97 -21.35 -3.98
CA LEU A 360 15.66 -20.50 -3.01
C LEU A 360 16.27 -19.34 -3.75
N VAL A 361 15.90 -18.12 -3.37
CA VAL A 361 16.31 -16.92 -4.10
C VAL A 361 16.57 -15.76 -3.16
N SER A 362 17.57 -14.95 -3.47
CA SER A 362 17.85 -13.69 -2.77
C SER A 362 16.74 -12.68 -3.02
N ALA A 363 16.40 -11.89 -2.00
CA ALA A 363 15.30 -10.94 -2.06
C ALA A 363 15.51 -9.85 -3.11
N ASP A 364 16.74 -9.37 -3.30
CA ASP A 364 17.08 -8.40 -4.34
C ASP A 364 16.65 -8.88 -5.73
N ARG A 365 16.96 -10.13 -6.04
CA ARG A 365 16.57 -10.76 -7.30
C ARG A 365 15.07 -11.01 -7.37
N PHE A 366 14.49 -11.64 -6.35
CA PHE A 366 13.07 -11.93 -6.31
C PHE A 366 12.20 -10.67 -6.46
N LEU A 367 12.50 -9.62 -5.69
CA LEU A 367 11.77 -8.36 -5.74
C LEU A 367 12.01 -7.59 -7.06
N GLY A 368 13.18 -7.78 -7.68
CA GLY A 368 13.49 -7.26 -9.01
C GLY A 368 12.69 -7.91 -10.14
N GLU A 369 12.25 -9.15 -9.96
CA GLU A 369 11.46 -9.92 -10.94
C GLU A 369 9.95 -9.66 -10.85
N LEU A 370 9.45 -9.08 -9.75
CA LEU A 370 8.03 -8.78 -9.58
C LEU A 370 7.52 -7.87 -10.71
N ALA A 371 6.28 -8.07 -11.11
CA ALA A 371 5.61 -7.27 -12.13
C ALA A 371 5.25 -5.87 -11.60
N LEU A 372 6.28 -5.12 -11.25
CA LEU A 372 6.21 -3.77 -10.67
C LEU A 372 7.01 -2.78 -11.49
#